data_d5756cdd1571279efd4e727f85508788
#
_entry.id   d5756cdd1571279efd4e727f85508788
#
_cell.length_a   1.000
_cell.length_b   1.000
_cell.length_c   1.000
_cell.angle_alpha   90.00
_cell.angle_beta   90.00
_cell.angle_gamma   90.00
#
_symmetry.space_group_name_H-M   'P 1'
#
loop_
_entity.id
_entity.type
_entity.pdbx_description
1 polymer ?
#
loop_
_entity_poly.entity_id
_entity_poly.type
_entity_poly.pdbx_seq_one_letter_code
_entity_poly.pdbx_strand_id
1 'polypeptide(L)'
;MSSLDRRNFLKSSAVLATLPGSAFAAGPRNSPEIIFTRDEYVERWKRVQAAMTAAGVDTVIVWQRSASTYDKVGDVYWLTNFYTNGSGQDPYSEELDEPWAFAAVLIRKGQEPELHIGLEKEWFDSSRIVCGKVVTHTPHMMLNLAGYLRTERIEGRVLVVGDDVLPGKFDRILRRELPQIEWVPDERFLEGPQMIKSAREIEAFRAAGTLVTAGLTSAMEALIAGESACEAAARAAAAIIRGGGGFHRISIAHGPASMSPLSYDFYGYDMRAPAKGDLLTVWIYGPLFAGYWLDPGRTSICGKHPAAAQKSLVADCAKLVEGMVKAVKPGMAARDLANRWADLARGSGYFDAAAGDDLFGHSLGTGFPSVIIPNGASDTGPFGYRSLQGTIQPGMVLAAEAFLYRAGVGAAGFENNFLVTQSGTEVLDKTPMLFE
;
A
#
# COMPACT_ATOMS: atom_id res chain seq x y z
N MET A 1 21.01 16.05 44.73
CA MET A 1 21.13 15.23 43.51
C MET A 1 21.46 16.16 42.38
N SER A 2 22.68 16.06 41.85
CA SER A 2 23.34 17.05 40.98
C SER A 2 22.78 17.03 39.55
N SER A 3 22.60 18.23 39.03
CA SER A 3 22.25 18.50 37.63
C SER A 3 23.34 17.98 36.68
N LEU A 4 22.99 17.04 35.85
CA LEU A 4 23.82 16.59 34.74
C LEU A 4 23.89 17.70 33.69
N ASP A 5 25.09 18.25 33.53
CA ASP A 5 25.41 19.35 32.61
C ASP A 5 25.30 18.86 31.13
N ARG A 6 24.32 19.37 30.41
CA ARG A 6 24.09 19.10 28.97
C ARG A 6 25.28 19.54 28.06
N ARG A 7 26.24 20.26 28.57
CA ARG A 7 27.39 20.74 27.78
C ARG A 7 28.49 19.71 27.58
N ASN A 8 28.53 18.65 28.40
CA ASN A 8 29.54 17.58 28.27
C ASN A 8 29.18 16.45 27.30
N PHE A 9 27.93 16.35 26.88
CA PHE A 9 27.50 15.34 25.90
C PHE A 9 27.95 15.65 24.46
N LEU A 10 28.22 16.92 24.15
CA LEU A 10 28.58 17.35 22.78
C LEU A 10 30.10 17.34 22.51
N LYS A 11 30.95 16.96 23.46
CA LYS A 11 32.41 16.95 23.28
C LYS A 11 33.03 15.60 22.98
N SER A 12 32.24 14.52 22.93
CA SER A 12 32.77 13.15 22.72
C SER A 12 32.43 12.54 21.35
N SER A 13 31.96 13.32 20.38
CA SER A 13 31.54 12.80 19.07
C SER A 13 32.35 13.39 17.92
N ALA A 14 33.66 13.39 18.03
CA ALA A 14 34.57 13.77 16.95
C ALA A 14 35.49 12.59 16.59
N VAL A 15 34.91 11.46 16.15
CA VAL A 15 35.58 10.52 15.27
C VAL A 15 34.71 10.37 14.03
N LEU A 16 34.81 11.35 13.14
CA LEU A 16 34.37 11.20 11.77
C LEU A 16 35.37 10.25 11.08
N ALA A 17 34.99 8.97 10.97
CA ALA A 17 35.61 8.10 10.00
C ALA A 17 35.25 8.65 8.61
N THR A 18 36.25 9.16 7.91
CA THR A 18 36.17 9.50 6.49
C THR A 18 36.02 8.22 5.70
N LEU A 19 34.77 7.85 5.43
CA LEU A 19 34.45 6.87 4.38
C LEU A 19 34.80 7.50 3.03
N PRO A 20 35.47 6.76 2.11
CA PRO A 20 35.72 7.27 0.77
C PRO A 20 34.38 7.57 0.11
N GLY A 21 34.17 8.83 -0.21
CA GLY A 21 32.97 9.28 -0.88
C GLY A 21 32.88 8.68 -2.28
N SER A 22 32.11 7.63 -2.44
CA SER A 22 31.48 7.39 -3.73
C SER A 22 30.56 8.58 -3.97
N ALA A 23 30.97 9.44 -4.89
CA ALA A 23 30.18 10.55 -5.36
C ALA A 23 28.93 9.97 -6.04
N PHE A 24 27.87 9.76 -5.27
CA PHE A 24 26.54 9.65 -5.84
C PHE A 24 26.24 11.04 -6.43
N ALA A 25 26.34 11.12 -7.76
CA ALA A 25 25.86 12.27 -8.46
C ALA A 25 24.40 12.46 -8.02
N ALA A 26 24.13 13.57 -7.32
CA ALA A 26 22.78 14.00 -7.04
C ALA A 26 22.15 14.20 -8.41
N GLY A 27 21.36 13.23 -8.85
CA GLY A 27 20.50 13.40 -10.00
C GLY A 27 19.61 14.63 -9.77
N PRO A 28 19.11 15.26 -10.85
CA PRO A 28 18.29 16.44 -10.70
C PRO A 28 17.14 16.11 -9.74
N ARG A 29 16.93 16.93 -8.73
CA ARG A 29 15.82 16.88 -7.77
C ARG A 29 14.53 17.31 -8.50
N ASN A 30 14.09 16.54 -9.45
CA ASN A 30 12.85 16.77 -10.19
C ASN A 30 12.01 15.49 -10.14
N SER A 31 11.60 15.07 -8.94
CA SER A 31 10.34 14.34 -8.87
C SER A 31 9.28 15.35 -9.29
N PRO A 32 8.52 15.11 -10.37
CA PRO A 32 7.47 16.02 -10.77
C PRO A 32 6.52 16.19 -9.58
N GLU A 33 6.26 17.42 -9.19
CA GLU A 33 5.23 17.71 -8.20
C GLU A 33 3.90 17.32 -8.82
N ILE A 34 3.36 16.16 -8.42
CA ILE A 34 2.05 15.72 -8.88
C ILE A 34 1.03 16.47 -8.05
N ILE A 35 0.51 17.55 -8.64
CA ILE A 35 -0.55 18.34 -8.06
C ILE A 35 -1.88 17.82 -8.59
N PHE A 36 -2.72 17.31 -7.69
CA PHE A 36 -4.11 17.02 -8.02
C PHE A 36 -4.92 18.32 -7.92
N THR A 37 -5.51 18.73 -9.02
CA THR A 37 -6.36 19.91 -9.08
C THR A 37 -7.72 19.68 -8.43
N ARG A 38 -8.46 20.74 -8.10
CA ARG A 38 -9.82 20.62 -7.59
C ARG A 38 -10.72 19.84 -8.57
N ASP A 39 -10.56 20.03 -9.87
CA ASP A 39 -11.36 19.33 -10.89
C ASP A 39 -11.15 17.79 -10.81
N GLU A 40 -9.94 17.35 -10.52
CA GLU A 40 -9.64 15.94 -10.28
C GLU A 40 -10.47 15.38 -9.10
N TYR A 41 -10.56 16.12 -7.99
CA TYR A 41 -11.37 15.72 -6.84
C TYR A 41 -12.86 15.75 -7.15
N VAL A 42 -13.33 16.73 -7.90
CA VAL A 42 -14.74 16.80 -8.36
C VAL A 42 -15.10 15.57 -9.19
N GLU A 43 -14.22 15.10 -10.07
CA GLU A 43 -14.45 13.87 -10.84
C GLU A 43 -14.45 12.61 -9.94
N ARG A 44 -13.59 12.56 -8.91
CA ARG A 44 -13.63 11.49 -7.89
C ARG A 44 -14.98 11.49 -7.16
N TRP A 45 -15.44 12.65 -6.71
CA TRP A 45 -16.72 12.79 -6.02
C TRP A 45 -17.91 12.40 -6.89
N LYS A 46 -17.91 12.74 -8.19
CA LYS A 46 -18.95 12.29 -9.14
C LYS A 46 -19.02 10.77 -9.22
N ARG A 47 -17.88 10.09 -9.24
CA ARG A 47 -17.83 8.61 -9.22
C ARG A 47 -18.42 8.05 -7.93
N VAL A 48 -18.13 8.67 -6.79
CA VAL A 48 -18.70 8.28 -5.49
C VAL A 48 -20.22 8.54 -5.46
N GLN A 49 -20.69 9.68 -5.94
CA GLN A 49 -22.11 10.00 -6.03
C GLN A 49 -22.88 9.01 -6.94
N ALA A 50 -22.26 8.57 -8.04
CA ALA A 50 -22.83 7.53 -8.89
C ALA A 50 -22.93 6.18 -8.16
N ALA A 51 -21.91 5.81 -7.39
CA ALA A 51 -21.92 4.60 -6.56
C ALA A 51 -22.97 4.68 -5.45
N MET A 52 -23.12 5.83 -4.79
CA MET A 52 -24.20 6.08 -3.81
C MET A 52 -25.59 5.89 -4.44
N THR A 53 -25.78 6.41 -5.64
CA THR A 53 -27.05 6.25 -6.36
C THR A 53 -27.33 4.79 -6.69
N ALA A 54 -26.31 4.05 -7.15
CA ALA A 54 -26.43 2.63 -7.47
C ALA A 54 -26.71 1.76 -6.22
N ALA A 55 -26.13 2.13 -5.08
CA ALA A 55 -26.34 1.44 -3.80
C ALA A 55 -27.63 1.87 -3.08
N GLY A 56 -28.33 2.91 -3.56
CA GLY A 56 -29.54 3.44 -2.92
C GLY A 56 -29.27 4.06 -1.55
N VAL A 57 -28.10 4.72 -1.38
CA VAL A 57 -27.70 5.37 -0.13
C VAL A 57 -27.58 6.88 -0.31
N ASP A 58 -28.03 7.65 0.67
CA ASP A 58 -28.00 9.11 0.64
C ASP A 58 -26.86 9.69 1.49
N THR A 59 -26.27 8.90 2.39
CA THR A 59 -25.20 9.32 3.28
C THR A 59 -24.14 8.23 3.44
N VAL A 60 -22.87 8.62 3.33
CA VAL A 60 -21.70 7.79 3.55
C VAL A 60 -20.75 8.48 4.51
N ILE A 61 -20.20 7.76 5.47
CA ILE A 61 -19.10 8.22 6.32
C ILE A 61 -17.89 7.34 6.02
N VAL A 62 -16.76 7.99 5.70
CA VAL A 62 -15.49 7.34 5.42
C VAL A 62 -14.52 7.66 6.54
N TRP A 63 -14.04 6.64 7.25
CA TRP A 63 -13.09 6.78 8.34
C TRP A 63 -11.66 6.66 7.88
N GLN A 64 -10.79 7.44 8.49
CA GLN A 64 -9.35 7.29 8.37
C GLN A 64 -8.72 7.25 9.75
N ARG A 65 -7.78 6.33 9.92
CA ARG A 65 -6.75 6.41 10.96
C ARG A 65 -5.56 7.15 10.35
N SER A 66 -4.90 8.02 11.12
CA SER A 66 -3.69 8.69 10.64
C SER A 66 -2.61 7.68 10.22
N ALA A 67 -1.93 8.01 9.18
CA ALA A 67 -0.71 7.49 8.57
C ALA A 67 -0.21 6.11 9.02
N SER A 68 0.15 5.27 8.08
CA SER A 68 0.88 4.02 8.24
C SER A 68 0.12 2.83 8.81
N THR A 69 -1.18 2.77 8.70
CA THR A 69 -1.81 1.46 8.74
C THR A 69 -1.69 0.81 7.37
N TYR A 70 -1.45 -0.47 7.37
CA TYR A 70 -1.29 -1.30 6.18
C TYR A 70 -2.49 -1.21 5.24
N ASP A 71 -3.67 -0.90 5.77
CA ASP A 71 -4.93 -0.89 5.05
C ASP A 71 -5.65 0.46 5.15
N LYS A 72 -6.21 0.93 4.01
CA LYS A 72 -7.27 1.93 3.89
C LYS A 72 -6.97 3.36 4.35
N VAL A 73 -5.71 3.71 4.55
CA VAL A 73 -5.29 5.07 4.91
C VAL A 73 -5.61 6.07 3.80
N GLY A 74 -5.67 5.57 2.58
CA GLY A 74 -5.79 6.39 1.39
C GLY A 74 -7.17 6.94 1.09
N ASP A 75 -8.25 6.45 1.70
CA ASP A 75 -9.62 6.82 1.31
C ASP A 75 -9.93 8.28 1.59
N VAL A 76 -9.65 8.77 2.80
CA VAL A 76 -9.82 10.19 3.14
C VAL A 76 -8.86 11.05 2.32
N TYR A 77 -7.61 10.62 2.14
CA TYR A 77 -6.65 11.30 1.29
C TYR A 77 -7.12 11.39 -0.17
N TRP A 78 -7.58 10.29 -0.73
CA TRP A 78 -8.09 10.22 -2.09
C TRP A 78 -9.31 11.15 -2.32
N LEU A 79 -10.14 11.31 -1.28
CA LEU A 79 -11.34 12.15 -1.32
C LEU A 79 -11.03 13.63 -1.13
N THR A 80 -9.99 13.99 -0.34
CA THR A 80 -9.85 15.36 0.19
C THR A 80 -8.44 15.92 0.17
N ASN A 81 -7.44 15.14 -0.25
CA ASN A 81 -6.00 15.46 -0.09
C ASN A 81 -5.56 15.68 1.36
N PHE A 82 -6.40 15.31 2.32
CA PHE A 82 -6.01 15.40 3.72
C PHE A 82 -5.13 14.23 4.10
N TYR A 83 -3.95 14.54 4.61
CA TYR A 83 -3.00 13.58 5.13
C TYR A 83 -2.32 14.14 6.37
N THR A 84 -2.11 13.29 7.35
CA THR A 84 -1.33 13.59 8.54
C THR A 84 -0.51 12.39 8.96
N ASN A 85 0.67 12.64 9.50
CA ASN A 85 1.52 11.64 10.10
C ASN A 85 1.32 11.49 11.62
N GLY A 86 0.29 12.12 12.16
CA GLY A 86 -0.07 11.97 13.57
C GLY A 86 -0.46 10.54 13.89
N SER A 87 -0.21 10.11 15.12
CA SER A 87 -0.37 8.71 15.54
C SER A 87 -1.80 8.24 15.73
N GLY A 88 -2.78 9.13 15.68
CA GLY A 88 -4.17 8.81 16.02
C GLY A 88 -4.32 8.29 17.46
N GLN A 89 -3.38 8.63 18.33
CA GLN A 89 -3.43 8.18 19.72
C GLN A 89 -4.58 8.87 20.44
N ASP A 90 -5.44 8.03 21.02
CA ASP A 90 -6.39 8.46 22.02
C ASP A 90 -5.64 8.72 23.33
N PRO A 91 -5.81 9.88 23.95
CA PRO A 91 -5.29 10.10 25.31
C PRO A 91 -5.80 9.01 26.24
N TYR A 92 -4.97 8.60 27.19
CA TYR A 92 -5.25 7.51 28.13
C TYR A 92 -6.45 7.73 29.05
N SER A 93 -7.15 8.85 28.93
CA SER A 93 -8.34 9.15 29.70
C SER A 93 -9.59 8.63 29.00
N GLU A 94 -10.45 7.92 29.74
CA GLU A 94 -11.79 7.56 29.25
C GLU A 94 -12.67 8.80 29.00
N GLU A 95 -12.34 9.93 29.63
CA GLU A 95 -13.08 11.17 29.54
C GLU A 95 -12.69 12.00 28.29
N LEU A 96 -11.50 11.76 27.71
CA LEU A 96 -11.03 12.46 26.52
C LEU A 96 -11.10 11.51 25.31
N ASP A 97 -11.93 11.83 24.34
CA ASP A 97 -11.94 11.19 23.03
C ASP A 97 -11.22 12.09 21.99
N GLU A 98 -9.94 12.34 22.26
CA GLU A 98 -9.06 13.11 21.38
C GLU A 98 -8.22 12.17 20.49
N PRO A 99 -8.77 11.61 19.41
CA PRO A 99 -7.95 10.90 18.45
C PRO A 99 -7.15 11.91 17.64
N TRP A 100 -5.93 12.13 18.07
CA TRP A 100 -5.01 13.04 17.37
C TRP A 100 -4.93 12.68 15.91
N ALA A 101 -5.24 13.65 15.07
CA ALA A 101 -5.17 13.51 13.63
C ALA A 101 -6.12 12.46 13.01
N PHE A 102 -7.11 11.98 13.74
CA PHE A 102 -8.14 11.13 13.18
C PHE A 102 -9.08 11.95 12.28
N ALA A 103 -9.53 11.37 11.19
CA ALA A 103 -10.37 12.06 10.23
C ALA A 103 -11.53 11.19 9.76
N ALA A 104 -12.61 11.86 9.39
CA ALA A 104 -13.74 11.28 8.69
C ALA A 104 -14.16 12.17 7.53
N VAL A 105 -14.68 11.57 6.47
CA VAL A 105 -15.35 12.33 5.39
C VAL A 105 -16.82 11.98 5.39
N LEU A 106 -17.67 12.99 5.57
CA LEU A 106 -19.10 12.88 5.39
C LEU A 106 -19.46 13.22 3.95
N ILE A 107 -20.12 12.29 3.26
CA ILE A 107 -20.56 12.46 1.88
C ILE A 107 -22.07 12.35 1.87
N ARG A 108 -22.75 13.41 1.45
CA ARG A 108 -24.19 13.45 1.27
C ARG A 108 -24.54 13.54 -0.21
N LYS A 109 -25.63 12.90 -0.60
CA LYS A 109 -26.09 12.90 -1.98
C LYS A 109 -26.27 14.31 -2.52
N GLY A 110 -25.64 14.60 -3.66
CA GLY A 110 -25.71 15.90 -4.32
C GLY A 110 -24.91 17.02 -3.64
N GLN A 111 -24.09 16.70 -2.62
CA GLN A 111 -23.24 17.67 -1.93
C GLN A 111 -21.76 17.34 -2.10
N GLU A 112 -20.90 18.35 -1.97
CA GLU A 112 -19.46 18.14 -1.87
C GLU A 112 -19.11 17.48 -0.52
N PRO A 113 -18.07 16.64 -0.45
CA PRO A 113 -17.65 16.02 0.79
C PRO A 113 -17.24 17.01 1.86
N GLU A 114 -17.56 16.69 3.10
CA GLU A 114 -17.14 17.44 4.29
C GLU A 114 -16.05 16.65 5.04
N LEU A 115 -14.95 17.30 5.34
CA LEU A 115 -13.85 16.71 6.12
C LEU A 115 -14.01 17.08 7.60
N HIS A 116 -14.14 16.07 8.45
CA HIS A 116 -14.21 16.16 9.89
C HIS A 116 -12.90 15.66 10.51
N ILE A 117 -12.24 16.47 11.33
CA ILE A 117 -10.92 16.16 11.89
C ILE A 117 -10.84 16.45 13.38
N GLY A 118 -10.09 15.61 14.10
CA GLY A 118 -9.79 15.75 15.51
C GLY A 118 -8.59 16.67 15.81
N LEU A 119 -8.23 17.55 14.89
CA LEU A 119 -7.13 18.52 15.06
C LEU A 119 -7.67 19.92 15.11
N GLU A 120 -6.95 20.79 15.83
CA GLU A 120 -7.18 22.23 15.77
C GLU A 120 -6.71 22.77 14.41
N LYS A 121 -7.38 23.82 13.94
CA LYS A 121 -7.15 24.38 12.60
C LYS A 121 -5.71 24.87 12.38
N GLU A 122 -5.03 25.28 13.44
CA GLU A 122 -3.66 25.78 13.44
C GLU A 122 -2.61 24.69 13.24
N TRP A 123 -3.00 23.40 13.38
CA TRP A 123 -2.08 22.26 13.34
C TRP A 123 -1.95 21.60 11.97
N PHE A 124 -2.67 22.10 10.96
CA PHE A 124 -2.59 21.55 9.61
C PHE A 124 -2.68 22.63 8.53
N ASP A 125 -2.03 22.40 7.41
CA ASP A 125 -2.10 23.28 6.25
C ASP A 125 -3.42 23.05 5.48
N SER A 126 -4.41 23.91 5.75
CA SER A 126 -5.70 23.85 5.08
C SER A 126 -5.66 24.21 3.59
N SER A 127 -4.58 24.83 3.11
CA SER A 127 -4.46 25.25 1.71
C SER A 127 -4.36 24.08 0.74
N ARG A 128 -3.97 22.90 1.23
CA ARG A 128 -3.86 21.67 0.45
C ARG A 128 -5.13 20.82 0.45
N ILE A 129 -6.08 21.11 1.34
CA ILE A 129 -7.30 20.33 1.49
C ILE A 129 -8.30 20.70 0.40
N VAL A 130 -8.86 19.70 -0.24
CA VAL A 130 -9.89 19.85 -1.27
C VAL A 130 -11.16 19.15 -0.80
N CYS A 131 -12.13 19.95 -0.35
CA CYS A 131 -13.47 19.49 0.05
C CYS A 131 -14.45 20.68 0.05
N GLY A 132 -15.70 20.43 0.31
CA GLY A 132 -16.72 21.48 0.46
C GLY A 132 -16.59 22.23 1.77
N LYS A 133 -16.25 21.52 2.85
CA LYS A 133 -16.15 22.10 4.19
C LYS A 133 -15.16 21.31 5.04
N VAL A 134 -14.37 22.00 5.87
CA VAL A 134 -13.56 21.41 6.94
C VAL A 134 -14.19 21.75 8.28
N VAL A 135 -14.42 20.75 9.12
CA VAL A 135 -14.98 20.87 10.47
C VAL A 135 -14.00 20.27 11.47
N THR A 136 -13.61 21.06 12.45
CA THR A 136 -12.73 20.61 13.53
C THR A 136 -13.55 20.24 14.76
N HIS A 137 -13.15 19.16 15.44
CA HIS A 137 -13.89 18.57 16.54
C HIS A 137 -12.98 18.33 17.77
N THR A 138 -12.26 19.35 18.20
CA THR A 138 -11.47 19.27 19.43
C THR A 138 -12.22 19.91 20.60
N PRO A 139 -12.02 19.45 21.85
CA PRO A 139 -11.23 18.28 22.24
C PRO A 139 -11.93 16.92 22.06
N HIS A 140 -13.22 16.81 21.91
CA HIS A 140 -14.01 15.58 21.92
C HIS A 140 -14.52 15.23 20.53
N MET A 141 -13.69 14.67 19.69
CA MET A 141 -14.03 14.45 18.27
C MET A 141 -15.34 13.68 18.09
N MET A 142 -15.52 12.54 18.75
CA MET A 142 -16.69 11.69 18.51
C MET A 142 -17.98 12.31 19.06
N LEU A 143 -17.91 12.94 20.23
CA LEU A 143 -19.07 13.63 20.81
C LEU A 143 -19.46 14.86 19.99
N ASN A 144 -18.47 15.65 19.56
CA ASN A 144 -18.70 16.83 18.74
C ASN A 144 -19.19 16.46 17.34
N LEU A 145 -18.64 15.41 16.73
CA LEU A 145 -19.13 14.85 15.47
C LEU A 145 -20.56 14.35 15.62
N ALA A 146 -20.89 13.63 16.70
CA ALA A 146 -22.26 13.20 16.94
C ALA A 146 -23.23 14.37 17.11
N GLY A 147 -22.79 15.42 17.81
CA GLY A 147 -23.55 16.69 17.92
C GLY A 147 -23.77 17.34 16.56
N TYR A 148 -22.74 17.38 15.73
CA TYR A 148 -22.82 17.88 14.36
C TYR A 148 -23.81 17.08 13.51
N LEU A 149 -23.71 15.75 13.50
CA LEU A 149 -24.61 14.88 12.72
C LEU A 149 -26.07 15.02 13.16
N ARG A 150 -26.34 15.22 14.46
CA ARG A 150 -27.69 15.55 14.96
C ARG A 150 -28.21 16.89 14.42
N THR A 151 -27.34 17.91 14.45
CA THR A 151 -27.70 19.24 13.95
C THR A 151 -28.03 19.24 12.46
N GLU A 152 -27.23 18.47 11.70
CA GLU A 152 -27.45 18.25 10.26
C GLU A 152 -28.59 17.26 9.96
N ARG A 153 -29.27 16.73 10.99
CA ARG A 153 -30.38 15.78 10.90
C ARG A 153 -30.02 14.50 10.13
N ILE A 154 -28.82 14.00 10.34
CA ILE A 154 -28.42 12.72 9.77
C ILE A 154 -29.14 11.62 10.54
N GLU A 155 -29.93 10.83 9.84
CA GLU A 155 -30.76 9.76 10.39
C GLU A 155 -30.96 8.63 9.36
N GLY A 156 -31.51 7.51 9.82
CA GLY A 156 -31.73 6.35 8.96
C GLY A 156 -30.45 5.66 8.55
N ARG A 157 -30.41 5.13 7.34
CA ARG A 157 -29.31 4.30 6.84
C ARG A 157 -28.11 5.15 6.44
N VAL A 158 -26.99 4.95 7.15
CA VAL A 158 -25.68 5.57 6.84
C VAL A 158 -24.67 4.46 6.53
N LEU A 159 -24.11 4.52 5.33
CA LEU A 159 -23.07 3.58 4.93
C LEU A 159 -21.73 4.00 5.54
N VAL A 160 -20.98 3.02 6.07
CA VAL A 160 -19.70 3.24 6.76
C VAL A 160 -18.58 2.56 6.00
N VAL A 161 -17.59 3.35 5.59
CA VAL A 161 -16.34 2.85 5.00
C VAL A 161 -15.24 2.98 6.05
N GLY A 162 -14.48 1.91 6.28
CA GLY A 162 -13.43 1.88 7.29
C GLY A 162 -13.95 1.56 8.69
N ASP A 163 -15.05 0.83 8.81
CA ASP A 163 -15.56 0.27 10.09
C ASP A 163 -14.50 -0.62 10.77
N ASP A 164 -13.73 -1.36 9.98
CA ASP A 164 -12.63 -2.22 10.41
C ASP A 164 -11.43 -1.45 11.03
N VAL A 165 -11.28 -0.17 10.75
CA VAL A 165 -10.23 0.68 11.33
C VAL A 165 -10.75 1.65 12.39
N LEU A 166 -12.07 1.73 12.57
CA LEU A 166 -12.68 2.56 13.61
C LEU A 166 -12.43 1.93 14.99
N PRO A 167 -11.73 2.62 15.91
CA PRO A 167 -11.56 2.10 17.25
C PRO A 167 -12.89 1.81 17.93
N GLY A 168 -13.03 0.62 18.53
CA GLY A 168 -14.28 0.20 19.16
C GLY A 168 -14.81 1.16 20.26
N LYS A 169 -13.93 1.96 20.87
CA LYS A 169 -14.35 3.04 21.78
C LYS A 169 -15.16 4.11 21.04
N PHE A 170 -14.70 4.52 19.86
CA PHE A 170 -15.35 5.55 19.05
C PHE A 170 -16.68 5.07 18.47
N ASP A 171 -16.71 3.83 17.99
CA ASP A 171 -17.95 3.19 17.55
C ASP A 171 -19.02 3.18 18.64
N ARG A 172 -18.63 2.78 19.87
CA ARG A 172 -19.56 2.78 21.01
C ARG A 172 -20.10 4.18 21.34
N ILE A 173 -19.25 5.21 21.29
CA ILE A 173 -19.68 6.60 21.51
C ILE A 173 -20.71 7.00 20.45
N LEU A 174 -20.39 6.81 19.17
CA LEU A 174 -21.25 7.18 18.06
C LEU A 174 -22.60 6.47 18.10
N ARG A 175 -22.64 5.15 18.33
CA ARG A 175 -23.89 4.38 18.43
C ARG A 175 -24.73 4.80 19.61
N ARG A 176 -24.13 5.14 20.75
CA ARG A 176 -24.84 5.65 21.92
C ARG A 176 -25.46 7.02 21.65
N GLU A 177 -24.70 7.91 21.07
CA GLU A 177 -25.09 9.30 20.82
C GLU A 177 -26.05 9.46 19.63
N LEU A 178 -26.07 8.50 18.70
CA LEU A 178 -26.80 8.55 17.44
C LEU A 178 -27.67 7.29 17.23
N PRO A 179 -28.61 7.00 18.17
CA PRO A 179 -29.45 5.80 18.06
C PRO A 179 -30.42 5.84 16.86
N GLN A 180 -30.61 7.01 16.24
CA GLN A 180 -31.44 7.18 15.05
C GLN A 180 -30.74 6.76 13.76
N ILE A 181 -29.44 6.45 13.79
CA ILE A 181 -28.67 6.03 12.63
C ILE A 181 -28.56 4.50 12.60
N GLU A 182 -28.92 3.92 11.46
CA GLU A 182 -28.60 2.55 11.09
C GLU A 182 -27.21 2.53 10.41
N TRP A 183 -26.20 2.15 11.15
CA TRP A 183 -24.83 2.06 10.67
C TRP A 183 -24.65 0.80 9.84
N VAL A 184 -24.39 0.95 8.54
CA VAL A 184 -24.23 -0.16 7.58
C VAL A 184 -22.80 -0.22 7.09
N PRO A 185 -21.96 -1.15 7.60
CA PRO A 185 -20.58 -1.30 7.13
C PRO A 185 -20.53 -1.71 5.66
N ASP A 186 -19.75 -1.02 4.88
CA ASP A 186 -19.32 -1.43 3.53
C ASP A 186 -17.92 -0.89 3.24
N GLU A 187 -16.94 -1.62 3.69
CA GLU A 187 -15.53 -1.26 3.56
C GLU A 187 -15.03 -1.19 2.11
N ARG A 188 -15.82 -1.73 1.19
CA ARG A 188 -15.49 -1.86 -0.23
C ARG A 188 -16.18 -0.86 -1.12
N PHE A 189 -17.00 -0.02 -0.54
CA PHE A 189 -17.80 0.95 -1.29
C PHE A 189 -16.96 1.84 -2.23
N LEU A 190 -15.75 2.21 -1.81
CA LEU A 190 -14.86 3.05 -2.61
C LEU A 190 -14.01 2.28 -3.63
N GLU A 191 -13.96 0.94 -3.59
CA GLU A 191 -13.17 0.15 -4.54
C GLU A 191 -13.56 0.42 -6.00
N GLY A 192 -14.85 0.42 -6.29
CA GLY A 192 -15.35 0.72 -7.64
C GLY A 192 -14.96 2.13 -8.11
N PRO A 193 -15.29 3.18 -7.37
CA PRO A 193 -14.85 4.55 -7.66
C PRO A 193 -13.35 4.74 -7.85
N GLN A 194 -12.52 3.97 -7.16
CA GLN A 194 -11.05 4.06 -7.21
C GLN A 194 -10.40 3.15 -8.26
N MET A 195 -11.14 2.19 -8.81
CA MET A 195 -10.57 1.13 -9.67
C MET A 195 -9.88 1.69 -10.91
N ILE A 196 -10.50 2.64 -11.60
CA ILE A 196 -9.95 3.26 -12.80
C ILE A 196 -9.21 4.54 -12.43
N LYS A 197 -7.92 4.55 -12.67
CA LYS A 197 -7.03 5.66 -12.34
C LYS A 197 -7.14 6.78 -13.37
N SER A 198 -7.12 8.01 -12.90
CA SER A 198 -6.99 9.19 -13.76
C SER A 198 -5.59 9.27 -14.37
N ALA A 199 -5.40 10.16 -15.36
CA ALA A 199 -4.09 10.40 -15.95
C ALA A 199 -3.06 10.87 -14.89
N ARG A 200 -3.48 11.70 -13.93
CA ARG A 200 -2.62 12.18 -12.84
C ARG A 200 -2.27 11.08 -11.83
N GLU A 201 -3.21 10.21 -11.50
CA GLU A 201 -2.95 9.03 -10.68
C GLU A 201 -1.95 8.09 -11.36
N ILE A 202 -2.06 7.89 -12.68
CA ILE A 202 -1.12 7.08 -13.47
C ILE A 202 0.29 7.70 -13.45
N GLU A 203 0.42 9.02 -13.55
CA GLU A 203 1.71 9.71 -13.38
C GLU A 203 2.32 9.44 -12.00
N ALA A 204 1.51 9.48 -10.92
CA ALA A 204 1.95 9.16 -9.58
C ALA A 204 2.43 7.70 -9.47
N PHE A 205 1.73 6.76 -10.07
CA PHE A 205 2.15 5.35 -10.11
C PHE A 205 3.46 5.15 -10.89
N ARG A 206 3.68 5.86 -11.98
CA ARG A 206 4.94 5.81 -12.73
C ARG A 206 6.11 6.38 -11.91
N ALA A 207 5.88 7.48 -11.19
CA ALA A 207 6.88 8.02 -10.28
C ALA A 207 7.19 7.02 -9.14
N ALA A 208 6.16 6.42 -8.53
CA ALA A 208 6.31 5.35 -7.55
C ALA A 208 7.12 4.17 -8.11
N GLY A 209 6.84 3.76 -9.36
CA GLY A 209 7.58 2.71 -10.06
C GLY A 209 9.07 3.01 -10.22
N THR A 210 9.41 4.27 -10.51
CA THR A 210 10.81 4.70 -10.59
C THR A 210 11.51 4.58 -9.23
N LEU A 211 10.84 4.99 -8.17
CA LEU A 211 11.40 4.95 -6.81
C LEU A 211 11.59 3.51 -6.31
N VAL A 212 10.58 2.68 -6.48
CA VAL A 212 10.67 1.29 -6.03
C VAL A 212 11.70 0.50 -6.84
N THR A 213 11.85 0.79 -8.14
CA THR A 213 12.90 0.21 -8.98
C THR A 213 14.28 0.50 -8.40
N ALA A 214 14.55 1.76 -8.06
CA ALA A 214 15.84 2.15 -7.46
C ALA A 214 16.07 1.46 -6.11
N GLY A 215 15.06 1.41 -5.26
CA GLY A 215 15.13 0.76 -3.95
C GLY A 215 15.34 -0.75 -4.05
N LEU A 216 14.50 -1.43 -4.81
CA LEU A 216 14.53 -2.89 -4.94
C LEU A 216 15.81 -3.37 -5.62
N THR A 217 16.27 -2.68 -6.67
CA THR A 217 17.54 -2.98 -7.32
C THR A 217 18.70 -2.84 -6.33
N SER A 218 18.78 -1.73 -5.59
CA SER A 218 19.85 -1.49 -4.61
C SER A 218 19.89 -2.56 -3.50
N ALA A 219 18.72 -3.01 -3.02
CA ALA A 219 18.65 -4.06 -2.01
C ALA A 219 19.12 -5.41 -2.56
N MET A 220 18.64 -5.77 -3.76
CA MET A 220 19.02 -7.05 -4.41
C MET A 220 20.51 -7.11 -4.70
N GLU A 221 21.11 -6.05 -5.24
CA GLU A 221 22.55 -5.98 -5.51
C GLU A 221 23.37 -6.14 -4.23
N ALA A 222 22.99 -5.49 -3.13
CA ALA A 222 23.66 -5.61 -1.84
C ALA A 222 23.63 -7.05 -1.31
N LEU A 223 22.44 -7.69 -1.32
CA LEU A 223 22.29 -9.07 -0.84
C LEU A 223 23.05 -10.08 -1.71
N ILE A 224 23.01 -9.91 -3.03
CA ILE A 224 23.76 -10.77 -3.97
C ILE A 224 25.26 -10.67 -3.73
N ALA A 225 25.75 -9.46 -3.40
CA ALA A 225 27.13 -9.22 -3.02
C ALA A 225 27.51 -9.81 -1.64
N GLY A 226 26.53 -10.28 -0.87
CA GLY A 226 26.73 -10.87 0.46
C GLY A 226 26.71 -9.85 1.59
N GLU A 227 26.08 -8.70 1.39
CA GLU A 227 25.83 -7.73 2.47
C GLU A 227 24.63 -8.17 3.31
N SER A 228 24.55 -7.70 4.56
CA SER A 228 23.46 -8.06 5.47
C SER A 228 22.09 -7.50 5.01
N ALA A 229 21.00 -8.11 5.49
CA ALA A 229 19.65 -7.57 5.25
C ALA A 229 19.52 -6.13 5.78
N CYS A 230 20.17 -5.81 6.89
CA CYS A 230 20.21 -4.46 7.45
C CYS A 230 20.82 -3.45 6.46
N GLU A 231 21.97 -3.76 5.87
CA GLU A 231 22.62 -2.89 4.88
C GLU A 231 21.80 -2.77 3.59
N ALA A 232 21.24 -3.88 3.11
CA ALA A 232 20.39 -3.90 1.93
C ALA A 232 19.15 -3.03 2.11
N ALA A 233 18.48 -3.14 3.27
CA ALA A 233 17.33 -2.29 3.62
C ALA A 233 17.71 -0.81 3.72
N ALA A 234 18.87 -0.50 4.31
CA ALA A 234 19.36 0.86 4.41
C ALA A 234 19.61 1.49 3.03
N ARG A 235 20.18 0.73 2.08
CA ARG A 235 20.41 1.17 0.69
C ARG A 235 19.09 1.41 -0.04
N ALA A 236 18.14 0.48 0.07
CA ALA A 236 16.82 0.62 -0.52
C ALA A 236 16.10 1.86 0.02
N ALA A 237 16.05 2.02 1.35
CA ALA A 237 15.45 3.16 2.00
C ALA A 237 16.11 4.48 1.55
N ALA A 238 17.44 4.53 1.51
CA ALA A 238 18.16 5.71 1.06
C ALA A 238 17.85 6.07 -0.40
N ALA A 239 17.73 5.09 -1.29
CA ALA A 239 17.39 5.32 -2.69
C ALA A 239 15.98 5.92 -2.83
N ILE A 240 14.98 5.36 -2.14
CA ILE A 240 13.59 5.83 -2.17
C ILE A 240 13.47 7.23 -1.55
N ILE A 241 14.02 7.44 -0.35
CA ILE A 241 13.91 8.71 0.37
C ILE A 241 14.63 9.85 -0.38
N ARG A 242 15.82 9.60 -0.94
CA ARG A 242 16.53 10.61 -1.76
C ARG A 242 15.76 10.98 -3.02
N GLY A 243 14.95 10.08 -3.55
CA GLY A 243 14.04 10.35 -4.68
C GLY A 243 12.76 11.10 -4.28
N GLY A 244 12.56 11.41 -3.00
CA GLY A 244 11.38 12.09 -2.47
C GLY A 244 10.19 11.17 -2.18
N GLY A 245 10.44 9.85 -2.12
CA GLY A 245 9.42 8.86 -1.83
C GLY A 245 9.38 8.42 -0.36
N GLY A 246 8.41 7.57 -0.05
CA GLY A 246 8.25 6.86 1.20
C GLY A 246 8.08 5.37 0.97
N PHE A 247 7.89 4.62 2.03
CA PHE A 247 7.52 3.20 2.00
C PHE A 247 6.88 2.83 3.34
N HIS A 248 6.09 1.77 3.31
CA HIS A 248 5.58 1.18 4.55
C HIS A 248 6.61 0.20 5.12
N ARG A 249 7.10 -0.70 4.27
CA ARG A 249 8.04 -1.74 4.68
C ARG A 249 8.96 -2.16 3.53
N ILE A 250 10.19 -2.52 3.89
CA ILE A 250 11.13 -3.27 3.06
C ILE A 250 11.27 -4.64 3.72
N SER A 251 10.69 -5.67 3.12
CA SER A 251 10.75 -7.03 3.65
C SER A 251 11.92 -7.77 3.00
N ILE A 252 12.80 -8.32 3.82
CA ILE A 252 13.99 -9.05 3.37
C ILE A 252 14.07 -10.37 4.11
N ALA A 253 14.26 -11.46 3.37
CA ALA A 253 14.58 -12.76 3.93
C ALA A 253 15.67 -13.45 3.13
N HIS A 254 16.48 -14.27 3.78
CA HIS A 254 17.52 -15.05 3.12
C HIS A 254 17.74 -16.42 3.78
N GLY A 255 18.29 -17.37 3.03
CA GLY A 255 18.54 -18.74 3.49
C GLY A 255 17.24 -19.44 3.90
N PRO A 256 17.22 -20.15 5.05
CA PRO A 256 15.99 -20.83 5.53
C PRO A 256 14.81 -19.88 5.75
N ALA A 257 15.08 -18.62 6.05
CA ALA A 257 14.04 -17.60 6.27
C ALA A 257 13.29 -17.23 4.97
N SER A 258 13.89 -17.42 3.80
CA SER A 258 13.21 -17.16 2.52
C SER A 258 11.98 -18.05 2.28
N MET A 259 11.81 -19.11 3.06
CA MET A 259 10.64 -19.98 3.05
C MET A 259 9.39 -19.34 3.65
N SER A 260 9.55 -18.28 4.43
CA SER A 260 8.44 -17.55 5.09
C SER A 260 8.79 -16.07 5.19
N PRO A 261 8.84 -15.35 4.08
CA PRO A 261 9.38 -13.99 4.03
C PRO A 261 8.62 -12.98 4.90
N LEU A 262 7.36 -13.27 5.23
CA LEU A 262 6.53 -12.39 6.06
C LEU A 262 6.72 -12.57 7.56
N SER A 263 7.50 -13.57 8.01
CA SER A 263 7.58 -13.94 9.42
C SER A 263 8.77 -13.36 10.18
N TYR A 264 9.75 -12.80 9.50
CA TYR A 264 11.09 -12.61 10.07
C TYR A 264 11.45 -11.18 10.48
N ASP A 265 10.79 -10.17 9.93
CA ASP A 265 11.19 -8.77 10.14
C ASP A 265 10.32 -8.08 11.17
N PHE A 266 10.06 -8.73 12.30
CA PHE A 266 9.07 -8.23 13.24
C PHE A 266 9.46 -6.88 13.87
N TYR A 267 10.75 -6.69 14.21
CA TYR A 267 11.25 -5.44 14.83
C TYR A 267 12.55 -4.91 14.25
N GLY A 268 12.94 -5.34 13.06
CA GLY A 268 14.19 -4.88 12.45
C GLY A 268 14.65 -5.79 11.33
N TYR A 269 15.91 -5.69 10.99
CA TYR A 269 16.54 -6.43 9.92
C TYR A 269 17.67 -7.31 10.44
N ASP A 270 17.88 -8.47 9.80
CA ASP A 270 18.96 -9.37 10.16
C ASP A 270 20.33 -8.71 9.87
N MET A 271 21.18 -8.68 10.88
CA MET A 271 22.56 -8.19 10.79
C MET A 271 23.49 -9.21 10.15
N ARG A 272 23.09 -10.47 10.03
CA ARG A 272 23.88 -11.52 9.40
C ARG A 272 23.85 -11.36 7.88
N ALA A 273 25.00 -11.56 7.27
CA ALA A 273 25.10 -11.65 5.83
C ALA A 273 24.52 -12.99 5.33
N PRO A 274 23.89 -13.03 4.15
CA PRO A 274 23.51 -14.27 3.52
C PRO A 274 24.75 -15.10 3.18
N ALA A 275 24.64 -16.41 3.31
CA ALA A 275 25.66 -17.33 2.85
C ALA A 275 25.60 -17.47 1.32
N LYS A 276 26.74 -17.83 0.71
CA LYS A 276 26.76 -18.14 -0.73
C LYS A 276 25.83 -19.32 -1.03
N GLY A 277 24.94 -19.12 -1.99
CA GLY A 277 23.90 -20.08 -2.35
C GLY A 277 22.60 -19.93 -1.59
N ASP A 278 22.49 -19.00 -0.65
CA ASP A 278 21.20 -18.68 -0.02
C ASP A 278 20.26 -18.06 -1.06
N LEU A 279 19.00 -18.47 -1.02
CA LEU A 279 17.92 -17.75 -1.68
C LEU A 279 17.68 -16.43 -0.94
N LEU A 280 17.48 -15.39 -1.70
CA LEU A 280 17.28 -14.01 -1.25
C LEU A 280 15.93 -13.53 -1.72
N THR A 281 15.10 -13.05 -0.83
CA THR A 281 13.80 -12.44 -1.19
C THR A 281 13.71 -11.02 -0.68
N VAL A 282 13.23 -10.11 -1.52
CA VAL A 282 12.97 -8.71 -1.16
C VAL A 282 11.62 -8.30 -1.70
N TRP A 283 10.80 -7.72 -0.84
CA TRP A 283 9.60 -6.95 -1.20
C TRP A 283 9.72 -5.53 -0.66
N ILE A 284 9.31 -4.57 -1.45
CA ILE A 284 9.17 -3.17 -1.00
C ILE A 284 7.76 -2.74 -1.26
N TYR A 285 7.03 -2.42 -0.21
CA TYR A 285 5.64 -2.01 -0.32
C TYR A 285 5.30 -0.77 0.51
N GLY A 286 4.32 -0.05 0.02
CA GLY A 286 3.76 1.11 0.68
C GLY A 286 3.45 2.27 -0.24
N PRO A 287 3.08 3.41 0.35
CA PRO A 287 2.80 4.63 -0.35
C PRO A 287 4.11 5.27 -0.84
N LEU A 288 4.63 4.79 -1.97
CA LEU A 288 5.94 5.16 -2.48
C LEU A 288 6.02 6.59 -2.98
N PHE A 289 4.95 7.08 -3.61
CA PHE A 289 4.88 8.46 -4.08
C PHE A 289 3.44 8.99 -4.05
N ALA A 290 3.25 10.20 -3.51
CA ALA A 290 1.95 10.87 -3.43
C ALA A 290 0.81 9.97 -2.87
N GLY A 291 1.13 9.09 -1.92
CA GLY A 291 0.18 8.16 -1.30
C GLY A 291 -0.14 6.91 -2.13
N TYR A 292 0.42 6.75 -3.34
CA TYR A 292 0.13 5.59 -4.21
C TYR A 292 1.05 4.41 -3.91
N TRP A 293 0.44 3.26 -3.74
CA TRP A 293 1.07 2.02 -3.33
C TRP A 293 1.56 1.19 -4.50
N LEU A 294 2.79 0.67 -4.37
CA LEU A 294 3.31 -0.45 -5.13
C LEU A 294 3.96 -1.43 -4.14
N ASP A 295 4.06 -2.69 -4.55
CA ASP A 295 4.56 -3.78 -3.72
C ASP A 295 5.38 -4.84 -4.47
N PRO A 296 6.21 -4.47 -5.46
CA PRO A 296 6.93 -5.46 -6.24
C PRO A 296 7.92 -6.27 -5.39
N GLY A 297 8.09 -7.52 -5.77
CA GLY A 297 9.00 -8.46 -5.11
C GLY A 297 9.92 -9.20 -6.06
N ARG A 298 11.10 -9.55 -5.57
CA ARG A 298 12.13 -10.32 -6.33
C ARG A 298 12.77 -11.38 -5.46
N THR A 299 13.12 -12.49 -6.12
CA THR A 299 14.00 -13.50 -5.56
C THR A 299 15.28 -13.63 -6.40
N SER A 300 16.41 -13.80 -5.75
CA SER A 300 17.70 -14.13 -6.36
C SER A 300 18.49 -15.08 -5.47
N ILE A 301 19.78 -15.26 -5.77
CA ILE A 301 20.66 -16.17 -5.07
C ILE A 301 21.96 -15.43 -4.70
N CYS A 302 22.41 -15.59 -3.46
CA CYS A 302 23.64 -14.98 -3.00
C CYS A 302 24.87 -15.57 -3.69
N GLY A 303 25.72 -14.70 -4.27
CA GLY A 303 26.98 -15.08 -4.91
C GLY A 303 26.86 -15.57 -6.34
N LYS A 304 28.02 -15.96 -6.96
CA LYS A 304 28.15 -16.14 -8.41
C LYS A 304 27.86 -17.54 -8.93
N HIS A 305 27.72 -18.55 -8.08
CA HIS A 305 27.62 -19.96 -8.51
C HIS A 305 26.43 -20.67 -7.85
N PRO A 306 25.19 -20.34 -8.26
CA PRO A 306 24.00 -20.97 -7.70
C PRO A 306 23.90 -22.44 -8.12
N ALA A 307 23.27 -23.27 -7.28
CA ALA A 307 22.93 -24.63 -7.66
C ALA A 307 21.90 -24.60 -8.83
N ALA A 308 22.04 -25.55 -9.76
CA ALA A 308 21.17 -25.59 -10.94
C ALA A 308 19.68 -25.63 -10.59
N ALA A 309 19.30 -26.37 -9.54
CA ALA A 309 17.91 -26.46 -9.08
C ALA A 309 17.37 -25.12 -8.55
N GLN A 310 18.20 -24.34 -7.83
CA GLN A 310 17.81 -23.00 -7.35
C GLN A 310 17.67 -22.02 -8.52
N LYS A 311 18.62 -22.05 -9.47
CA LYS A 311 18.57 -21.22 -10.67
C LYS A 311 17.30 -21.51 -11.49
N SER A 312 16.95 -22.79 -11.65
CA SER A 312 15.70 -23.18 -12.34
C SER A 312 14.48 -22.66 -11.61
N LEU A 313 14.37 -22.87 -10.27
CA LEU A 313 13.25 -22.42 -9.47
C LEU A 313 13.01 -20.90 -9.57
N VAL A 314 14.08 -20.10 -9.45
CA VAL A 314 14.02 -18.65 -9.56
C VAL A 314 13.59 -18.22 -10.96
N ALA A 315 14.19 -18.80 -12.02
CA ALA A 315 13.86 -18.48 -13.40
C ALA A 315 12.43 -18.88 -13.79
N ASP A 316 11.95 -20.02 -13.31
CA ASP A 316 10.61 -20.52 -13.61
C ASP A 316 9.53 -19.65 -12.92
N CYS A 317 9.78 -19.22 -11.68
CA CYS A 317 8.88 -18.29 -10.98
C CYS A 317 8.84 -16.91 -11.67
N ALA A 318 9.99 -16.37 -12.03
CA ALA A 318 10.08 -15.11 -12.78
C ALA A 318 9.31 -15.19 -14.12
N LYS A 319 9.52 -16.26 -14.88
CA LYS A 319 8.84 -16.51 -16.16
C LYS A 319 7.32 -16.65 -15.98
N LEU A 320 6.87 -17.29 -14.90
CA LEU A 320 5.45 -17.41 -14.60
C LEU A 320 4.82 -16.03 -14.41
N VAL A 321 5.38 -15.18 -13.56
CA VAL A 321 4.87 -13.82 -13.32
C VAL A 321 4.90 -12.97 -14.58
N GLU A 322 5.97 -13.03 -15.38
CA GLU A 322 6.00 -12.36 -16.69
C GLU A 322 4.87 -12.87 -17.63
N GLY A 323 4.63 -14.16 -17.62
CA GLY A 323 3.54 -14.78 -18.38
C GLY A 323 2.17 -14.31 -17.91
N MET A 324 1.97 -14.18 -16.60
CA MET A 324 0.75 -13.66 -16.01
C MET A 324 0.47 -12.22 -16.48
N VAL A 325 1.46 -11.34 -16.41
CA VAL A 325 1.31 -9.96 -16.89
C VAL A 325 1.02 -9.90 -18.40
N LYS A 326 1.72 -10.69 -19.21
CA LYS A 326 1.52 -10.78 -20.68
C LYS A 326 0.14 -11.33 -21.07
N ALA A 327 -0.49 -12.15 -20.20
CA ALA A 327 -1.81 -12.71 -20.44
C ALA A 327 -2.95 -11.71 -20.28
N VAL A 328 -2.71 -10.58 -19.60
CA VAL A 328 -3.71 -9.54 -19.35
C VAL A 328 -4.06 -8.82 -20.66
N LYS A 329 -5.35 -8.74 -20.94
CA LYS A 329 -5.87 -7.98 -22.10
C LYS A 329 -7.01 -7.06 -21.65
N PRO A 330 -7.02 -5.80 -22.09
CA PRO A 330 -8.17 -4.94 -21.83
C PRO A 330 -9.44 -5.53 -22.46
N GLY A 331 -10.55 -5.43 -21.75
CA GLY A 331 -11.85 -5.97 -22.17
C GLY A 331 -12.11 -7.43 -21.81
N MET A 332 -11.11 -8.21 -21.36
CA MET A 332 -11.35 -9.58 -20.92
C MET A 332 -12.06 -9.63 -19.57
N ALA A 333 -12.86 -10.67 -19.32
CA ALA A 333 -13.46 -10.88 -18.03
C ALA A 333 -12.37 -11.18 -16.96
N ALA A 334 -12.52 -10.65 -15.76
CA ALA A 334 -11.58 -10.90 -14.66
C ALA A 334 -11.50 -12.40 -14.33
N ARG A 335 -12.62 -13.12 -14.42
CA ARG A 335 -12.68 -14.59 -14.25
C ARG A 335 -11.86 -15.33 -15.31
N ASP A 336 -11.90 -14.86 -16.56
CA ASP A 336 -11.12 -15.47 -17.63
C ASP A 336 -9.62 -15.23 -17.44
N LEU A 337 -9.25 -14.07 -16.89
CA LEU A 337 -7.88 -13.80 -16.50
C LEU A 337 -7.39 -14.74 -15.39
N ALA A 338 -8.19 -14.92 -14.34
CA ALA A 338 -7.90 -15.85 -13.25
C ALA A 338 -7.69 -17.29 -13.78
N ASN A 339 -8.60 -17.77 -14.65
CA ASN A 339 -8.46 -19.07 -15.30
C ASN A 339 -7.20 -19.16 -16.16
N ARG A 340 -6.90 -18.10 -16.91
CA ARG A 340 -5.70 -18.05 -17.76
C ARG A 340 -4.41 -18.11 -16.93
N TRP A 341 -4.35 -17.46 -15.79
CA TRP A 341 -3.23 -17.53 -14.87
C TRP A 341 -3.06 -18.94 -14.30
N ALA A 342 -4.16 -19.57 -13.88
CA ALA A 342 -4.14 -20.95 -13.43
C ALA A 342 -3.67 -21.94 -14.52
N ASP A 343 -4.05 -21.71 -15.79
CA ASP A 343 -3.55 -22.51 -16.92
C ASP A 343 -2.06 -22.32 -17.16
N LEU A 344 -1.55 -21.10 -17.05
CA LEU A 344 -0.11 -20.80 -17.15
C LEU A 344 0.68 -21.51 -16.04
N ALA A 345 0.17 -21.49 -14.81
CA ALA A 345 0.77 -22.17 -13.68
C ALA A 345 0.82 -23.70 -13.92
N ARG A 346 -0.29 -24.31 -14.27
CA ARG A 346 -0.36 -25.75 -14.61
C ARG A 346 0.55 -26.12 -15.78
N GLY A 347 0.57 -25.27 -16.81
CA GLY A 347 1.41 -25.47 -18.00
C GLY A 347 2.91 -25.30 -17.77
N SER A 348 3.32 -24.66 -16.68
CA SER A 348 4.74 -24.50 -16.34
C SER A 348 5.39 -25.82 -15.91
N GLY A 349 4.60 -26.80 -15.51
CA GLY A 349 5.10 -28.07 -14.95
C GLY A 349 5.71 -27.95 -13.53
N TYR A 350 5.70 -26.73 -12.97
CA TYR A 350 6.27 -26.41 -11.66
C TYR A 350 5.26 -26.05 -10.60
N PHE A 351 4.04 -25.69 -11.00
CA PHE A 351 3.01 -25.29 -10.06
C PHE A 351 2.33 -26.52 -9.43
N ASP A 352 2.43 -26.60 -8.11
CA ASP A 352 1.76 -27.61 -7.27
C ASP A 352 1.23 -26.93 -5.99
N ALA A 353 -0.06 -26.67 -5.94
CA ALA A 353 -0.71 -26.08 -4.77
C ALA A 353 -0.54 -26.92 -3.49
N ALA A 354 -0.44 -28.27 -3.62
CA ALA A 354 -0.20 -29.14 -2.47
C ALA A 354 1.23 -29.01 -1.92
N ALA A 355 2.19 -28.56 -2.75
CA ALA A 355 3.55 -28.25 -2.34
C ALA A 355 3.71 -26.84 -1.73
N GLY A 356 2.63 -26.05 -1.70
CA GLY A 356 2.64 -24.67 -1.20
C GLY A 356 2.87 -23.61 -2.27
N ASP A 357 2.81 -23.99 -3.57
CA ASP A 357 2.85 -23.02 -4.66
C ASP A 357 1.56 -22.18 -4.66
N ASP A 358 1.69 -20.86 -4.80
CA ASP A 358 0.56 -19.94 -4.86
C ASP A 358 0.76 -18.90 -5.97
N LEU A 359 -0.33 -18.42 -6.50
CA LEU A 359 -0.36 -17.29 -7.42
C LEU A 359 -1.67 -16.54 -7.31
N PHE A 360 -1.58 -15.24 -7.40
CA PHE A 360 -2.74 -14.36 -7.42
C PHE A 360 -2.36 -12.99 -7.97
N GLY A 361 -3.31 -12.09 -8.00
CA GLY A 361 -3.08 -10.68 -8.25
C GLY A 361 -4.08 -9.85 -7.48
N HIS A 362 -3.86 -8.56 -7.45
CA HIS A 362 -4.72 -7.64 -6.73
C HIS A 362 -4.70 -6.25 -7.36
N SER A 363 -5.66 -5.41 -6.97
CA SER A 363 -5.67 -4.01 -7.37
C SER A 363 -4.74 -3.18 -6.48
N LEU A 364 -4.27 -2.04 -7.01
CA LEU A 364 -3.45 -1.07 -6.30
C LEU A 364 -4.08 0.31 -6.33
N GLY A 365 -3.87 1.10 -5.28
CA GLY A 365 -4.45 2.41 -5.09
C GLY A 365 -3.68 3.27 -4.08
N THR A 366 -4.40 4.09 -3.33
CA THR A 366 -3.89 4.85 -2.18
C THR A 366 -3.94 4.05 -0.87
N GLY A 367 -4.15 2.75 -0.96
CA GLY A 367 -4.15 1.79 0.13
C GLY A 367 -3.85 0.40 -0.38
N PHE A 368 -3.67 -0.56 0.54
CA PHE A 368 -3.47 -1.96 0.21
C PHE A 368 -4.79 -2.56 -0.32
N PRO A 369 -4.72 -3.50 -1.25
CA PRO A 369 -5.87 -3.93 -2.03
C PRO A 369 -6.86 -4.75 -1.24
N SER A 370 -8.10 -4.58 -1.61
CA SER A 370 -9.21 -5.39 -1.16
C SER A 370 -9.82 -6.26 -2.27
N VAL A 371 -9.38 -6.08 -3.51
CA VAL A 371 -9.88 -6.81 -4.68
C VAL A 371 -8.79 -7.68 -5.25
N ILE A 372 -9.03 -8.96 -5.33
CA ILE A 372 -8.07 -9.98 -5.75
C ILE A 372 -8.47 -10.64 -7.07
N ILE A 373 -7.47 -11.03 -7.87
CA ILE A 373 -7.58 -11.97 -8.97
C ILE A 373 -7.02 -13.29 -8.45
N PRO A 374 -7.88 -14.25 -8.09
CA PRO A 374 -7.43 -15.48 -7.43
C PRO A 374 -6.80 -16.47 -8.41
N ASN A 375 -6.25 -17.55 -7.87
CA ASN A 375 -5.83 -18.71 -8.64
C ASN A 375 -7.07 -19.48 -9.13
N GLY A 376 -7.46 -19.25 -10.38
CA GLY A 376 -8.64 -19.85 -10.99
C GLY A 376 -9.95 -19.10 -10.68
N ALA A 377 -11.07 -19.70 -11.06
CA ALA A 377 -12.39 -19.07 -11.02
C ALA A 377 -13.09 -19.16 -9.66
N SER A 378 -12.35 -18.99 -8.57
CA SER A 378 -12.92 -18.90 -7.23
C SER A 378 -13.61 -17.54 -7.00
N ASP A 379 -14.69 -17.53 -6.23
CA ASP A 379 -15.34 -16.28 -5.82
C ASP A 379 -14.63 -15.62 -4.63
N THR A 380 -13.70 -16.34 -3.99
CA THR A 380 -12.85 -15.85 -2.91
C THR A 380 -11.40 -16.17 -3.21
N GLY A 381 -10.53 -15.19 -3.04
CA GLY A 381 -9.08 -15.37 -3.11
C GLY A 381 -8.47 -15.78 -1.78
N PRO A 382 -7.13 -15.78 -1.69
CA PRO A 382 -6.40 -15.93 -0.43
C PRO A 382 -6.93 -14.95 0.62
N PHE A 383 -6.90 -15.36 1.89
CA PHE A 383 -7.34 -14.53 3.03
C PHE A 383 -8.81 -14.11 3.02
N GLY A 384 -9.67 -14.74 2.21
CA GLY A 384 -11.09 -14.42 2.13
C GLY A 384 -11.45 -13.15 1.35
N TYR A 385 -10.50 -12.57 0.63
CA TYR A 385 -10.75 -11.42 -0.25
C TYR A 385 -11.66 -11.77 -1.41
N ARG A 386 -12.51 -10.84 -1.81
CA ARG A 386 -13.39 -11.03 -2.96
C ARG A 386 -12.62 -10.97 -4.27
N SER A 387 -12.98 -11.85 -5.18
CA SER A 387 -12.48 -11.81 -6.54
C SER A 387 -12.93 -10.55 -7.28
N LEU A 388 -12.04 -10.00 -8.10
CA LEU A 388 -12.35 -8.93 -9.03
C LEU A 388 -13.49 -9.39 -9.96
N GLN A 389 -14.52 -8.58 -10.04
CA GLN A 389 -15.69 -8.83 -10.90
C GLN A 389 -15.63 -7.95 -12.15
N GLY A 390 -16.41 -8.33 -13.16
CA GLY A 390 -16.51 -7.56 -14.40
C GLY A 390 -15.34 -7.78 -15.34
N THR A 391 -14.94 -6.70 -16.03
CA THR A 391 -13.92 -6.74 -17.09
C THR A 391 -12.67 -5.96 -16.69
N ILE A 392 -11.52 -6.44 -17.12
CA ILE A 392 -10.25 -5.73 -17.03
C ILE A 392 -10.30 -4.51 -17.94
N GLN A 393 -10.10 -3.33 -17.39
CA GLN A 393 -10.24 -2.07 -18.10
C GLN A 393 -8.94 -1.27 -18.13
N PRO A 394 -8.69 -0.51 -19.20
CA PRO A 394 -7.62 0.48 -19.20
C PRO A 394 -7.74 1.45 -18.04
N GLY A 395 -6.62 1.79 -17.41
CA GLY A 395 -6.57 2.61 -16.21
C GLY A 395 -6.58 1.81 -14.89
N MET A 396 -6.82 0.51 -14.92
CA MET A 396 -6.58 -0.33 -13.74
C MET A 396 -5.08 -0.47 -13.48
N VAL A 397 -4.68 -0.37 -12.21
CA VAL A 397 -3.33 -0.72 -11.76
C VAL A 397 -3.44 -1.96 -10.91
N LEU A 398 -2.73 -3.01 -11.31
CA LEU A 398 -2.85 -4.36 -10.78
C LEU A 398 -1.46 -4.93 -10.45
N ALA A 399 -1.42 -5.92 -9.56
CA ALA A 399 -0.28 -6.78 -9.30
C ALA A 399 -0.49 -8.17 -9.90
N ALA A 400 0.60 -8.83 -10.23
CA ALA A 400 0.67 -10.26 -10.52
C ALA A 400 1.80 -10.86 -9.69
N GLU A 401 1.46 -11.81 -8.84
CA GLU A 401 2.33 -12.38 -7.83
C GLU A 401 2.28 -13.91 -7.87
N ALA A 402 3.44 -14.54 -7.74
CA ALA A 402 3.54 -15.99 -7.64
C ALA A 402 4.64 -16.42 -6.69
N PHE A 403 4.38 -17.50 -5.96
CA PHE A 403 5.33 -18.19 -5.11
C PHE A 403 5.44 -19.63 -5.56
N LEU A 404 6.67 -20.12 -5.73
CA LEU A 404 6.97 -21.51 -6.02
C LEU A 404 7.84 -22.08 -4.91
N TYR A 405 7.47 -23.26 -4.44
CA TYR A 405 8.22 -24.00 -3.42
C TYR A 405 8.72 -25.34 -3.95
N ARG A 406 9.97 -25.67 -3.62
CA ARG A 406 10.54 -27.00 -3.94
C ARG A 406 11.27 -27.58 -2.73
N ALA A 407 10.81 -28.74 -2.29
CA ALA A 407 11.41 -29.47 -1.17
C ALA A 407 12.90 -29.71 -1.42
N GLY A 408 13.74 -29.37 -0.45
CA GLY A 408 15.20 -29.49 -0.53
C GLY A 408 15.91 -28.43 -1.39
N VAL A 409 15.18 -27.50 -2.01
CA VAL A 409 15.73 -26.39 -2.81
C VAL A 409 15.43 -25.05 -2.16
N GLY A 410 14.17 -24.77 -1.83
CA GLY A 410 13.71 -23.53 -1.23
C GLY A 410 12.44 -22.98 -1.85
N ALA A 411 12.21 -21.67 -1.64
CA ALA A 411 11.11 -20.94 -2.23
C ALA A 411 11.61 -19.79 -3.10
N ALA A 412 10.86 -19.47 -4.16
CA ALA A 412 11.02 -18.27 -4.96
C ALA A 412 9.68 -17.55 -5.07
N GLY A 413 9.70 -16.24 -4.94
CA GLY A 413 8.53 -15.39 -5.13
C GLY A 413 8.88 -14.20 -6.00
N PHE A 414 7.95 -13.80 -6.84
CA PHE A 414 8.06 -12.63 -7.70
C PHE A 414 6.73 -11.90 -7.76
N GLU A 415 6.81 -10.58 -7.89
CA GLU A 415 5.66 -9.74 -8.09
C GLU A 415 5.99 -8.59 -9.03
N ASN A 416 5.11 -8.35 -9.99
CA ASN A 416 5.12 -7.17 -10.85
C ASN A 416 3.86 -6.36 -10.69
N ASN A 417 4.02 -5.06 -10.54
CA ASN A 417 2.92 -4.11 -10.57
C ASN A 417 2.82 -3.49 -11.97
N PHE A 418 1.63 -3.42 -12.50
CA PHE A 418 1.42 -2.98 -13.88
C PHE A 418 0.13 -2.18 -14.09
N LEU A 419 0.19 -1.25 -15.02
CA LEU A 419 -0.96 -0.52 -15.54
C LEU A 419 -1.57 -1.29 -16.71
N VAL A 420 -2.89 -1.43 -16.72
CA VAL A 420 -3.64 -1.86 -17.90
C VAL A 420 -3.79 -0.67 -18.84
N THR A 421 -3.29 -0.80 -20.06
CA THR A 421 -3.37 0.23 -21.11
C THR A 421 -4.45 -0.12 -22.14
N GLN A 422 -4.67 0.72 -23.12
CA GLN A 422 -5.61 0.43 -24.23
C GLN A 422 -5.21 -0.80 -25.07
N SER A 423 -3.92 -1.12 -25.14
CA SER A 423 -3.39 -2.17 -26.01
C SER A 423 -2.74 -3.35 -25.29
N GLY A 424 -2.69 -3.34 -23.94
CA GLY A 424 -2.05 -4.38 -23.14
C GLY A 424 -1.67 -3.89 -21.76
N THR A 425 -0.43 -4.13 -21.33
CA THR A 425 0.07 -3.77 -20.00
C THR A 425 1.37 -2.96 -20.07
N GLU A 426 1.56 -2.09 -19.07
CA GLU A 426 2.80 -1.38 -18.81
C GLU A 426 3.28 -1.77 -17.40
N VAL A 427 4.39 -2.51 -17.29
CA VAL A 427 5.00 -2.80 -15.98
C VAL A 427 5.58 -1.51 -15.41
N LEU A 428 5.21 -1.19 -14.17
CA LEU A 428 5.56 0.07 -13.52
C LEU A 428 6.94 0.03 -12.89
N ASP A 429 7.30 -1.05 -12.20
CA ASP A 429 8.66 -1.24 -11.73
C ASP A 429 9.55 -1.83 -12.83
N LYS A 430 10.77 -1.34 -12.95
CA LYS A 430 11.76 -1.78 -13.95
C LYS A 430 12.91 -2.57 -13.34
N THR A 431 12.73 -3.06 -12.12
CA THR A 431 13.69 -3.95 -11.47
C THR A 431 13.89 -5.20 -12.33
N PRO A 432 15.13 -5.62 -12.63
CA PRO A 432 15.36 -6.86 -13.36
C PRO A 432 14.60 -8.03 -12.75
N MET A 433 14.02 -8.86 -13.60
CA MET A 433 13.41 -10.11 -13.13
C MET A 433 14.48 -11.09 -12.66
N LEU A 434 15.61 -11.13 -13.33
CA LEU A 434 16.75 -11.95 -12.95
C LEU A 434 18.00 -11.06 -12.84
N PHE A 435 18.81 -11.32 -11.83
CA PHE A 435 20.12 -10.71 -11.61
C PHE A 435 21.19 -11.70 -12.03
N GLU A 436 22.12 -11.27 -12.91
CA GLU A 436 23.24 -12.07 -13.44
C GLU A 436 24.48 -12.05 -12.52
#